data_1fc2103e52de73d2cb8cbdc7ce525f96
#
_entry.id   1fc2103e52de73d2cb8cbdc7ce525f96
#
_cell.length_a   1.000
_cell.length_b   1.000
_cell.length_c   1.000
_cell.angle_alpha   90.00
_cell.angle_beta   90.00
_cell.angle_gamma   90.00
#
_symmetry.space_group_name_H-M   'P 1'
#
loop_
_entity.id
_entity.type
_entity.pdbx_description
1 polymer ?
#
loop_
_entity_poly.entity_id
_entity_poly.type
_entity_poly.pdbx_seq_one_letter_code
_entity_poly.pdbx_strand_id
1 'polypeptide(L)'
;MTAERPLGKVYLIGAGPGDPGLITLRGVDCLKRAEVLLYDYLVNPRIIEHAPADAERIRLGRHGRERVWTQAAINRQMVESARAGKIVVRLKGGDPLVFGRMAEEQQALIAQGIPFEIVPGVSSGLAAGSYTGIPLTHRELASAVALVTGQECHAKAGDSLDYEALARFPGTLVFYMGVTTAAHWSAALIRAGKPAETPVAIVRKCTLPEQRTIRCRLDQLGERLRHPSPVRPPAVVIVGAVAAAEHALAWFEQRPFSGQTVLVTRPAEQAGELADMLTEIGADVWVQPAIAISRPSDWGPVDRAIERLDRYDWLVFSSVNGVTAFLNRMLVQADLRRLGGCRLAAIGPGTAAALDKYHLRADCLPEEYRAESLAAALAPQASGQRFLLVRASRGREVLAETLHAAGGKVEQVVAYVSSDVREPGEAIRQRLVAGRIDWITVTSSAIARSLIAMFGDELARSKLATISPITSGVLRDGGFAPAVEAREYTMEGLVAAMRAAL
;
A
#
# COMPACT_ATOMS: atom_id res chain seq x y z
N MET A 1 29.15 -27.74 -29.74
CA MET A 1 29.41 -26.52 -28.95
C MET A 1 28.06 -26.04 -28.48
N THR A 2 27.66 -26.32 -27.27
CA THR A 2 26.47 -25.75 -26.64
C THR A 2 26.75 -24.26 -26.47
N ALA A 3 25.99 -23.39 -27.11
CA ALA A 3 26.10 -21.94 -26.91
C ALA A 3 25.91 -21.67 -25.41
N GLU A 4 26.92 -21.13 -24.75
CA GLU A 4 26.82 -20.67 -23.37
C GLU A 4 25.70 -19.60 -23.34
N ARG A 5 24.68 -19.85 -22.53
CA ARG A 5 23.64 -18.84 -22.31
C ARG A 5 24.29 -17.59 -21.74
N PRO A 6 23.97 -16.39 -22.22
CA PRO A 6 24.51 -15.15 -21.66
C PRO A 6 24.16 -15.10 -20.17
N LEU A 7 25.13 -14.66 -19.36
CA LEU A 7 24.92 -14.44 -17.94
C LEU A 7 23.81 -13.41 -17.72
N GLY A 8 22.95 -13.65 -16.75
CA GLY A 8 21.98 -12.67 -16.27
C GLY A 8 22.67 -11.52 -15.53
N LYS A 9 21.87 -10.59 -15.05
CA LYS A 9 22.35 -9.41 -14.29
C LYS A 9 21.70 -9.37 -12.90
N VAL A 10 22.45 -8.97 -11.88
CA VAL A 10 21.96 -8.78 -10.52
C VAL A 10 21.81 -7.29 -10.19
N TYR A 11 20.63 -6.87 -9.71
CA TYR A 11 20.41 -5.54 -9.16
C TYR A 11 20.30 -5.62 -7.64
N LEU A 12 21.18 -4.92 -6.93
CA LEU A 12 21.25 -4.84 -5.48
C LEU A 12 20.60 -3.53 -5.06
N ILE A 13 19.35 -3.57 -4.59
CA ILE A 13 18.48 -2.39 -4.48
C ILE A 13 18.15 -2.10 -3.03
N GLY A 14 18.25 -0.84 -2.61
CA GLY A 14 17.70 -0.34 -1.37
C GLY A 14 16.20 -0.06 -1.49
N ALA A 15 15.42 -0.74 -0.65
CA ALA A 15 13.97 -0.57 -0.58
C ALA A 15 13.52 0.66 0.23
N GLY A 16 14.46 1.37 0.86
CA GLY A 16 14.12 2.41 1.82
C GLY A 16 13.70 1.86 3.19
N PRO A 17 13.27 2.75 4.11
CA PRO A 17 13.05 2.43 5.52
C PRO A 17 11.69 1.77 5.83
N GLY A 18 10.76 1.76 4.88
CA GLY A 18 9.42 1.17 5.06
C GLY A 18 8.31 1.82 4.27
N ASP A 19 8.29 3.15 4.16
CA ASP A 19 7.35 3.88 3.29
C ASP A 19 7.63 3.52 1.82
N PRO A 20 6.64 2.98 1.07
CA PRO A 20 6.82 2.64 -0.34
C PRO A 20 7.22 3.82 -1.23
N GLY A 21 6.80 5.05 -0.86
CA GLY A 21 7.15 6.27 -1.57
C GLY A 21 8.64 6.66 -1.48
N LEU A 22 9.41 6.00 -0.61
CA LEU A 22 10.84 6.26 -0.44
C LEU A 22 11.75 5.32 -1.24
N ILE A 23 11.20 4.46 -2.07
CA ILE A 23 12.00 3.75 -3.06
C ILE A 23 12.44 4.71 -4.17
N THR A 24 13.64 4.53 -4.70
CA THR A 24 14.10 5.36 -5.82
C THR A 24 13.40 4.96 -7.13
N LEU A 25 13.21 5.91 -8.04
CA LEU A 25 12.68 5.62 -9.38
C LEU A 25 13.52 4.55 -10.09
N ARG A 26 14.86 4.60 -9.94
CA ARG A 26 15.77 3.59 -10.49
C ARG A 26 15.49 2.21 -9.88
N GLY A 27 15.20 2.13 -8.59
CA GLY A 27 14.82 0.90 -7.91
C GLY A 27 13.55 0.29 -8.50
N VAL A 28 12.52 1.10 -8.75
CA VAL A 28 11.26 0.67 -9.39
C VAL A 28 11.51 0.17 -10.82
N ASP A 29 12.32 0.89 -11.61
CA ASP A 29 12.66 0.49 -12.98
C ASP A 29 13.39 -0.85 -13.05
N CYS A 30 14.25 -1.14 -12.08
CA CYS A 30 14.92 -2.42 -11.97
C CYS A 30 13.98 -3.53 -11.51
N LEU A 31 13.09 -3.24 -10.53
CA LEU A 31 12.07 -4.19 -10.05
C LEU A 31 11.13 -4.66 -11.17
N LYS A 32 10.70 -3.77 -12.06
CA LYS A 32 9.85 -4.10 -13.22
C LYS A 32 10.46 -5.11 -14.19
N ARG A 33 11.78 -5.33 -14.12
CA ARG A 33 12.53 -6.26 -14.99
C ARG A 33 12.86 -7.57 -14.29
N ALA A 34 12.51 -7.72 -13.01
CA ALA A 34 12.90 -8.87 -12.21
C ALA A 34 12.24 -10.15 -12.73
N GLU A 35 13.03 -11.19 -12.96
CA GLU A 35 12.58 -12.56 -13.16
C GLU A 35 12.69 -13.36 -11.85
N VAL A 36 13.65 -12.96 -10.98
CA VAL A 36 13.81 -13.50 -9.62
C VAL A 36 13.98 -12.34 -8.65
N LEU A 37 13.16 -12.29 -7.62
CA LEU A 37 13.16 -11.29 -6.57
C LEU A 37 13.49 -11.92 -5.22
N LEU A 38 14.69 -11.67 -4.69
CA LEU A 38 15.08 -12.02 -3.32
C LEU A 38 14.90 -10.80 -2.42
N TYR A 39 14.09 -10.87 -1.37
CA TYR A 39 13.80 -9.71 -0.53
C TYR A 39 13.82 -9.99 0.96
N ASP A 40 14.30 -9.00 1.73
CA ASP A 40 14.35 -9.05 3.18
C ASP A 40 12.95 -8.95 3.80
N TYR A 41 12.76 -9.49 4.99
CA TYR A 41 11.49 -9.50 5.71
C TYR A 41 11.00 -8.10 6.13
N LEU A 42 11.88 -7.10 6.17
CA LEU A 42 11.54 -5.70 6.49
C LEU A 42 11.08 -4.90 5.28
N VAL A 43 11.17 -5.44 4.08
CA VAL A 43 10.69 -4.77 2.87
C VAL A 43 9.17 -4.67 2.90
N ASN A 44 8.65 -3.47 2.62
CA ASN A 44 7.20 -3.27 2.54
C ASN A 44 6.62 -4.08 1.37
N PRO A 45 5.54 -4.87 1.58
CA PRO A 45 4.90 -5.65 0.53
C PRO A 45 4.49 -4.84 -0.71
N ARG A 46 4.07 -3.60 -0.56
CA ARG A 46 3.69 -2.69 -1.68
C ARG A 46 4.85 -2.42 -2.64
N ILE A 47 6.09 -2.46 -2.17
CA ILE A 47 7.28 -2.33 -3.03
C ILE A 47 7.47 -3.57 -3.91
N ILE A 48 7.16 -4.75 -3.37
CA ILE A 48 7.28 -6.04 -4.06
C ILE A 48 6.29 -6.12 -5.25
N GLU A 49 5.18 -5.41 -5.17
CA GLU A 49 4.14 -5.35 -6.21
C GLU A 49 4.63 -4.69 -7.51
N HIS A 50 5.72 -3.93 -7.47
CA HIS A 50 6.34 -3.39 -8.70
C HIS A 50 7.03 -4.45 -9.57
N ALA A 51 7.35 -5.63 -9.02
CA ALA A 51 7.89 -6.74 -9.80
C ALA A 51 6.79 -7.41 -10.62
N PRO A 52 7.11 -7.98 -11.82
CA PRO A 52 6.17 -8.72 -12.63
C PRO A 52 5.43 -9.80 -11.84
N ALA A 53 4.18 -10.08 -12.20
CA ALA A 53 3.35 -11.06 -11.49
C ALA A 53 3.93 -12.49 -11.57
N ASP A 54 4.61 -12.81 -12.64
CA ASP A 54 5.29 -14.07 -12.95
C ASP A 54 6.72 -14.16 -12.40
N ALA A 55 7.25 -13.10 -11.82
CA ALA A 55 8.56 -13.13 -11.18
C ALA A 55 8.57 -14.09 -9.98
N GLU A 56 9.60 -14.93 -9.92
CA GLU A 56 9.85 -15.83 -8.79
C GLU A 56 10.18 -15.01 -7.54
N ARG A 57 9.37 -15.10 -6.48
CA ARG A 57 9.50 -14.30 -5.26
C ARG A 57 10.04 -15.14 -4.10
N ILE A 58 11.24 -14.82 -3.63
CA ILE A 58 11.95 -15.54 -2.57
C ILE A 58 12.10 -14.64 -1.34
N ARG A 59 11.33 -14.93 -0.31
CA ARG A 59 11.43 -14.25 0.99
C ARG A 59 12.57 -14.85 1.82
N LEU A 60 13.44 -14.00 2.33
CA LEU A 60 14.66 -14.44 3.03
C LEU A 60 14.47 -14.73 4.54
N GLY A 61 13.22 -14.74 5.02
CA GLY A 61 12.85 -15.15 6.37
C GLY A 61 13.15 -14.10 7.46
N ARG A 62 12.70 -14.40 8.69
CA ARG A 62 12.87 -13.57 9.88
C ARG A 62 13.53 -14.39 10.99
N HIS A 63 14.46 -13.76 11.75
CA HIS A 63 15.01 -14.38 12.95
C HIS A 63 13.89 -14.82 13.91
N GLY A 64 13.92 -16.09 14.32
CA GLY A 64 13.14 -16.64 15.43
C GLY A 64 11.85 -17.37 15.11
N ARG A 65 11.34 -17.42 13.85
CA ARG A 65 10.08 -18.13 13.52
C ARG A 65 10.02 -18.79 12.15
N GLU A 66 10.96 -18.49 11.25
CA GLU A 66 11.00 -19.03 9.89
C GLU A 66 12.42 -19.52 9.59
N ARG A 67 12.57 -20.30 8.52
CA ARG A 67 13.90 -20.70 8.04
C ARG A 67 14.70 -19.43 7.71
N VAL A 68 15.69 -19.13 8.54
CA VAL A 68 16.63 -18.03 8.31
C VAL A 68 17.60 -18.46 7.23
N TRP A 69 17.65 -17.74 6.13
CA TRP A 69 18.65 -17.94 5.12
C TRP A 69 20.03 -17.48 5.62
N THR A 70 21.03 -18.33 5.48
CA THR A 70 22.42 -17.92 5.73
C THR A 70 22.90 -17.01 4.60
N GLN A 71 23.88 -16.14 4.87
CA GLN A 71 24.43 -15.28 3.81
C GLN A 71 24.99 -16.10 2.65
N ALA A 72 25.65 -17.23 2.93
CA ALA A 72 26.14 -18.15 1.92
C ALA A 72 25.00 -18.72 1.03
N ALA A 73 23.83 -19.02 1.61
CA ALA A 73 22.70 -19.51 0.85
C ALA A 73 22.10 -18.40 -0.03
N ILE A 74 22.02 -17.16 0.47
CA ILE A 74 21.56 -15.98 -0.29
C ILE A 74 22.50 -15.75 -1.48
N ASN A 75 23.80 -15.70 -1.24
CA ASN A 75 24.81 -15.50 -2.29
C ASN A 75 24.73 -16.59 -3.36
N ARG A 76 24.60 -17.86 -2.95
CA ARG A 76 24.43 -18.99 -3.87
C ARG A 76 23.19 -18.84 -4.74
N GLN A 77 22.03 -18.51 -4.14
CA GLN A 77 20.78 -18.34 -4.90
C GLN A 77 20.88 -17.23 -5.95
N MET A 78 21.48 -16.08 -5.59
CA MET A 78 21.73 -15.00 -6.55
C MET A 78 22.60 -15.45 -7.72
N VAL A 79 23.72 -16.13 -7.41
CA VAL A 79 24.67 -16.64 -8.40
C VAL A 79 24.02 -17.68 -9.32
N GLU A 80 23.31 -18.67 -8.78
CA GLU A 80 22.64 -19.71 -9.55
C GLU A 80 21.59 -19.14 -10.50
N SER A 81 20.77 -18.22 -10.02
CA SER A 81 19.75 -17.56 -10.83
C SER A 81 20.37 -16.73 -11.98
N ALA A 82 21.44 -15.96 -11.67
CA ALA A 82 22.12 -15.15 -12.69
C ALA A 82 22.86 -16.03 -13.72
N ARG A 83 23.46 -17.15 -13.31
CA ARG A 83 24.06 -18.12 -14.24
C ARG A 83 23.04 -18.80 -15.14
N ALA A 84 21.80 -18.93 -14.69
CA ALA A 84 20.70 -19.39 -15.52
C ALA A 84 20.22 -18.35 -16.56
N GLY A 85 20.89 -17.18 -16.64
CA GLY A 85 20.57 -16.09 -17.55
C GLY A 85 19.47 -15.14 -17.05
N LYS A 86 19.00 -15.29 -15.80
CA LYS A 86 17.88 -14.51 -15.26
C LYS A 86 18.31 -13.12 -14.77
N ILE A 87 17.38 -12.16 -14.88
CA ILE A 87 17.49 -10.87 -14.22
C ILE A 87 17.08 -11.04 -12.75
N VAL A 88 18.03 -10.84 -11.83
CA VAL A 88 17.85 -11.04 -10.40
C VAL A 88 17.79 -9.70 -9.70
N VAL A 89 16.79 -9.48 -8.88
CA VAL A 89 16.72 -8.34 -7.96
C VAL A 89 16.91 -8.84 -6.53
N ARG A 90 17.91 -8.27 -5.85
CA ARG A 90 18.12 -8.40 -4.41
C ARG A 90 17.65 -7.12 -3.73
N LEU A 91 16.48 -7.16 -3.07
CA LEU A 91 15.84 -6.00 -2.45
C LEU A 91 16.09 -6.02 -0.94
N LYS A 92 16.75 -4.99 -0.44
CA LYS A 92 17.23 -4.84 0.95
C LYS A 92 16.54 -3.68 1.65
N GLY A 93 16.19 -3.82 2.93
CA GLY A 93 15.67 -2.70 3.70
C GLY A 93 16.70 -1.58 3.87
N GLY A 94 16.27 -0.32 3.83
CA GLY A 94 17.14 0.84 3.92
C GLY A 94 18.03 1.05 2.69
N ASP A 95 19.30 1.36 2.93
CA ASP A 95 20.34 1.44 1.92
C ASP A 95 21.20 0.16 1.93
N PRO A 96 21.56 -0.41 0.78
CA PRO A 96 22.31 -1.66 0.70
C PRO A 96 23.68 -1.61 1.35
N LEU A 97 24.35 -0.44 1.32
CA LEU A 97 25.71 -0.26 1.80
C LEU A 97 25.79 0.18 3.28
N VAL A 98 24.64 0.52 3.91
CA VAL A 98 24.59 0.91 5.32
C VAL A 98 24.15 -0.29 6.18
N PHE A 99 25.11 -0.98 6.79
CA PHE A 99 24.92 -2.19 7.62
C PHE A 99 24.19 -3.34 6.91
N GLY A 100 24.21 -3.36 5.57
CA GLY A 100 23.47 -4.32 4.74
C GLY A 100 24.27 -5.57 4.34
N ARG A 101 25.49 -5.79 4.82
CA ARG A 101 26.38 -6.92 4.43
C ARG A 101 26.64 -7.00 2.93
N MET A 102 26.57 -5.84 2.23
CA MET A 102 26.65 -5.78 0.77
C MET A 102 28.00 -6.27 0.23
N ALA A 103 29.11 -6.03 0.96
CA ALA A 103 30.44 -6.46 0.52
C ALA A 103 30.50 -7.97 0.28
N GLU A 104 29.85 -8.77 1.10
CA GLU A 104 29.81 -10.25 0.96
C GLU A 104 29.01 -10.68 -0.29
N GLU A 105 27.91 -9.96 -0.60
CA GLU A 105 27.09 -10.20 -1.78
C GLU A 105 27.86 -9.81 -3.06
N GLN A 106 28.53 -8.65 -3.06
CA GLN A 106 29.36 -8.18 -4.17
C GLN A 106 30.52 -9.14 -4.45
N GLN A 107 31.25 -9.55 -3.43
CA GLN A 107 32.38 -10.47 -3.57
C GLN A 107 31.96 -11.79 -4.22
N ALA A 108 30.79 -12.33 -3.83
CA ALA A 108 30.26 -13.54 -4.43
C ALA A 108 29.94 -13.39 -5.92
N LEU A 109 29.41 -12.23 -6.34
CA LEU A 109 29.11 -11.93 -7.74
C LEU A 109 30.40 -11.71 -8.56
N ILE A 110 31.35 -10.94 -8.03
CA ILE A 110 32.65 -10.67 -8.66
C ILE A 110 33.40 -11.97 -8.90
N ALA A 111 33.48 -12.84 -7.88
CA ALA A 111 34.18 -14.14 -7.96
C ALA A 111 33.61 -15.05 -9.07
N GLN A 112 32.40 -14.80 -9.55
CA GLN A 112 31.70 -15.56 -10.57
C GLN A 112 31.54 -14.81 -11.91
N GLY A 113 32.14 -13.62 -12.03
CA GLY A 113 32.05 -12.78 -13.22
C GLY A 113 30.63 -12.31 -13.55
N ILE A 114 29.71 -12.29 -12.57
CA ILE A 114 28.32 -11.90 -12.77
C ILE A 114 28.20 -10.37 -12.79
N PRO A 115 27.63 -9.76 -13.84
CA PRO A 115 27.42 -8.32 -13.89
C PRO A 115 26.36 -7.90 -12.85
N PHE A 116 26.64 -6.85 -12.11
CA PHE A 116 25.70 -6.31 -11.12
C PHE A 116 25.66 -4.79 -11.14
N GLU A 117 24.62 -4.25 -10.52
CA GLU A 117 24.42 -2.81 -10.32
C GLU A 117 23.87 -2.58 -8.90
N ILE A 118 24.39 -1.55 -8.22
CA ILE A 118 23.90 -1.14 -6.91
C ILE A 118 23.02 0.08 -7.08
N VAL A 119 21.80 0.00 -6.56
CA VAL A 119 20.85 1.11 -6.51
C VAL A 119 20.68 1.54 -5.06
N PRO A 120 21.07 2.76 -4.67
CA PRO A 120 20.96 3.23 -3.30
C PRO A 120 19.50 3.31 -2.85
N GLY A 121 19.28 3.30 -1.54
CA GLY A 121 18.00 3.54 -0.90
C GLY A 121 18.11 4.53 0.25
N VAL A 122 16.96 5.05 0.72
CA VAL A 122 16.95 5.92 1.90
C VAL A 122 17.24 5.09 3.14
N SER A 123 18.37 5.39 3.82
CA SER A 123 18.73 4.70 5.06
C SER A 123 17.79 5.05 6.20
N SER A 124 17.41 4.05 7.01
CA SER A 124 16.45 4.23 8.12
C SER A 124 16.90 5.27 9.15
N GLY A 125 18.20 5.46 9.37
CA GLY A 125 18.71 6.50 10.29
C GLY A 125 18.46 7.91 9.77
N LEU A 126 18.63 8.13 8.45
CA LEU A 126 18.33 9.42 7.83
C LEU A 126 16.83 9.70 7.79
N ALA A 127 16.04 8.68 7.43
CA ALA A 127 14.60 8.78 7.43
C ALA A 127 14.04 9.02 8.85
N ALA A 128 14.65 8.44 9.88
CA ALA A 128 14.25 8.68 11.28
C ALA A 128 14.32 10.16 11.63
N GLY A 129 15.36 10.87 11.21
CA GLY A 129 15.44 12.32 11.37
C GLY A 129 14.29 13.04 10.68
N SER A 130 14.05 12.77 9.40
CA SER A 130 13.02 13.43 8.60
C SER A 130 11.59 13.16 9.13
N TYR A 131 11.29 11.91 9.48
CA TYR A 131 9.93 11.49 9.88
C TYR A 131 9.60 11.82 11.35
N THR A 132 10.59 12.12 12.15
CA THR A 132 10.39 12.60 13.54
C THR A 132 10.51 14.12 13.67
N GLY A 133 10.95 14.81 12.60
CA GLY A 133 11.29 16.23 12.65
C GLY A 133 12.57 16.52 13.48
N ILE A 134 13.43 15.50 13.72
CA ILE A 134 14.70 15.68 14.43
C ILE A 134 15.81 15.91 13.38
N PRO A 135 16.34 17.12 13.23
CA PRO A 135 17.43 17.36 12.29
C PRO A 135 18.71 16.67 12.78
N LEU A 136 19.21 15.67 12.03
CA LEU A 136 20.43 14.94 12.43
C LEU A 136 21.67 15.82 12.44
N THR A 137 21.67 16.89 11.66
CA THR A 137 22.65 17.99 11.70
C THR A 137 21.93 19.28 12.00
N HIS A 138 22.56 20.14 12.79
CA HIS A 138 22.01 21.45 13.14
C HIS A 138 23.14 22.46 13.26
N ARG A 139 22.93 23.66 12.74
CA ARG A 139 23.97 24.70 12.68
C ARG A 139 24.66 24.95 14.02
N GLU A 140 23.90 24.91 15.12
CA GLU A 140 24.38 25.23 16.47
C GLU A 140 24.59 23.98 17.33
N LEU A 141 23.90 22.85 17.05
CA LEU A 141 23.86 21.71 17.95
C LEU A 141 24.68 20.50 17.47
N ALA A 142 24.84 20.33 16.15
CA ALA A 142 25.47 19.12 15.61
C ALA A 142 25.99 19.34 14.18
N SER A 143 27.29 19.52 14.05
CA SER A 143 27.97 19.71 12.76
C SER A 143 28.34 18.39 12.06
N ALA A 144 28.09 17.23 12.71
CA ALA A 144 28.46 15.93 12.19
C ALA A 144 27.44 14.86 12.62
N VAL A 145 27.37 13.77 11.86
CA VAL A 145 26.56 12.58 12.15
C VAL A 145 27.42 11.33 12.04
N ALA A 146 27.38 10.48 13.04
CA ALA A 146 27.97 9.15 12.98
C ALA A 146 26.86 8.07 12.96
N LEU A 147 26.92 7.18 11.97
CA LEU A 147 26.11 5.98 11.88
C LEU A 147 26.83 4.85 12.58
N VAL A 148 26.27 4.30 13.64
CA VAL A 148 26.91 3.34 14.53
C VAL A 148 26.07 2.08 14.61
N THR A 149 26.70 0.88 14.55
CA THR A 149 26.00 -0.37 14.88
C THR A 149 26.01 -0.61 16.38
N GLY A 150 24.86 -0.87 16.97
CA GLY A 150 24.80 -1.30 18.38
C GLY A 150 24.99 -2.80 18.58
N GLN A 151 25.17 -3.56 17.49
CA GLN A 151 25.44 -4.99 17.55
C GLN A 151 26.62 -5.31 16.64
N GLU A 152 27.73 -5.66 17.25
CA GLU A 152 28.95 -6.05 16.55
C GLU A 152 29.00 -7.54 16.23
N CYS A 153 29.84 -7.93 15.29
CA CYS A 153 30.08 -9.32 14.95
C CYS A 153 30.93 -9.97 16.06
N HIS A 154 30.50 -11.11 16.58
CA HIS A 154 31.25 -11.88 17.62
C HIS A 154 32.65 -12.33 17.19
N ALA A 155 32.99 -12.25 15.89
CA ALA A 155 34.34 -12.59 15.39
C ALA A 155 35.39 -11.50 15.68
N LYS A 156 34.99 -10.31 16.12
CA LYS A 156 35.90 -9.25 16.53
C LYS A 156 36.27 -9.46 18.00
N ALA A 157 37.57 -9.50 18.32
CA ALA A 157 38.05 -9.62 19.68
C ALA A 157 37.77 -8.33 20.47
N GLY A 158 36.93 -8.42 21.52
CA GLY A 158 36.57 -7.30 22.38
C GLY A 158 35.54 -6.34 21.76
N ASP A 159 35.24 -5.25 22.48
CA ASP A 159 34.47 -4.11 21.95
C ASP A 159 35.30 -3.42 20.86
N SER A 160 34.87 -3.53 19.59
CA SER A 160 35.58 -2.88 18.48
C SER A 160 35.17 -1.41 18.31
N LEU A 161 34.11 -0.96 19.01
CA LEU A 161 33.71 0.43 19.05
C LEU A 161 34.55 1.21 20.07
N ASP A 162 35.22 2.25 19.60
CA ASP A 162 35.90 3.20 20.46
C ASP A 162 34.88 4.12 21.15
N TYR A 163 34.42 3.70 22.33
CA TYR A 163 33.43 4.45 23.12
C TYR A 163 33.95 5.80 23.61
N GLU A 164 35.30 5.95 23.79
CA GLU A 164 35.87 7.23 24.17
C GLU A 164 35.78 8.23 23.02
N ALA A 165 36.13 7.81 21.80
CA ALA A 165 35.95 8.63 20.60
C ALA A 165 34.46 8.98 20.36
N LEU A 166 33.57 8.02 20.52
CA LEU A 166 32.11 8.24 20.37
C LEU A 166 31.57 9.16 21.46
N ALA A 167 32.05 9.06 22.71
CA ALA A 167 31.63 9.96 23.77
C ALA A 167 32.01 11.41 23.52
N ARG A 168 33.24 11.64 22.96
CA ARG A 168 33.77 12.96 22.56
C ARG A 168 33.23 13.46 21.21
N PHE A 169 32.51 12.61 20.43
CA PHE A 169 32.05 13.00 19.12
C PHE A 169 31.09 14.23 19.19
N PRO A 170 31.42 15.33 18.44
CA PRO A 170 30.78 16.63 18.58
C PRO A 170 29.50 16.74 17.73
N GLY A 171 28.77 15.66 17.57
CA GLY A 171 27.61 15.59 16.70
C GLY A 171 26.57 14.59 17.18
N THR A 172 25.73 14.18 16.25
CA THR A 172 24.65 13.21 16.50
C THR A 172 25.15 11.78 16.26
N LEU A 173 24.90 10.89 17.21
CA LEU A 173 25.11 9.44 17.02
C LEU A 173 23.78 8.80 16.65
N VAL A 174 23.78 7.99 15.58
CA VAL A 174 22.60 7.25 15.13
C VAL A 174 22.89 5.76 15.22
N PHE A 175 22.30 5.09 16.22
CA PHE A 175 22.52 3.66 16.45
C PHE A 175 21.51 2.81 15.69
N TYR A 176 22.04 1.93 14.86
CA TYR A 176 21.30 0.84 14.19
C TYR A 176 21.45 -0.45 14.99
N MET A 177 20.43 -1.31 14.94
CA MET A 177 20.46 -2.64 15.63
C MET A 177 20.80 -2.55 17.13
N GLY A 178 20.65 -1.36 17.73
CA GLY A 178 21.12 -1.07 19.09
C GLY A 178 20.12 -1.33 20.22
N VAL A 179 18.87 -1.72 19.91
CA VAL A 179 17.80 -1.81 20.93
C VAL A 179 18.07 -2.91 21.95
N THR A 180 18.52 -4.09 21.52
CA THR A 180 18.77 -5.25 22.39
C THR A 180 20.02 -5.07 23.25
N THR A 181 20.98 -4.28 22.80
CA THR A 181 22.27 -4.01 23.45
C THR A 181 22.33 -2.65 24.11
N ALA A 182 21.22 -1.90 24.11
CA ALA A 182 21.18 -0.50 24.52
C ALA A 182 21.72 -0.23 25.93
N ALA A 183 21.39 -1.10 26.88
CA ALA A 183 21.88 -0.97 28.25
C ALA A 183 23.41 -1.06 28.34
N HIS A 184 24.04 -1.88 27.47
CA HIS A 184 25.49 -2.02 27.41
C HIS A 184 26.15 -0.77 26.80
N TRP A 185 25.80 -0.40 25.55
CA TRP A 185 26.47 0.68 24.85
C TRP A 185 26.18 2.06 25.44
N SER A 186 24.97 2.30 26.03
CA SER A 186 24.67 3.57 26.69
C SER A 186 25.49 3.74 27.97
N ALA A 187 25.63 2.67 28.78
CA ALA A 187 26.48 2.69 29.95
C ALA A 187 27.98 2.85 29.58
N ALA A 188 28.43 2.24 28.46
CA ALA A 188 29.80 2.41 27.97
C ALA A 188 30.08 3.86 27.56
N LEU A 189 29.16 4.51 26.84
CA LEU A 189 29.26 5.94 26.49
C LEU A 189 29.34 6.84 27.72
N ILE A 190 28.51 6.58 28.73
CA ILE A 190 28.51 7.38 29.99
C ILE A 190 29.85 7.18 30.72
N ARG A 191 30.32 5.94 30.86
CA ARG A 191 31.66 5.66 31.48
C ARG A 191 32.78 6.34 30.73
N ALA A 192 32.67 6.48 29.40
CA ALA A 192 33.63 7.14 28.54
C ALA A 192 33.49 8.68 28.54
N GLY A 193 32.61 9.25 29.38
CA GLY A 193 32.48 10.69 29.61
C GLY A 193 31.36 11.38 28.85
N LYS A 194 30.46 10.67 28.14
CA LYS A 194 29.26 11.31 27.58
C LYS A 194 28.28 11.66 28.70
N PRO A 195 27.73 12.90 28.76
CA PRO A 195 26.80 13.28 29.83
C PRO A 195 25.60 12.34 29.93
N ALA A 196 25.26 11.90 31.13
CA ALA A 196 24.16 10.97 31.39
C ALA A 196 22.79 11.52 30.96
N GLU A 197 22.64 12.85 31.04
CA GLU A 197 21.43 13.60 30.63
C GLU A 197 21.33 13.80 29.11
N THR A 198 22.32 13.37 28.31
CA THR A 198 22.28 13.54 26.84
C THR A 198 20.92 13.09 26.28
N PRO A 199 20.24 13.95 25.50
CA PRO A 199 18.95 13.60 24.91
C PRO A 199 19.04 12.42 23.95
N VAL A 200 18.00 11.56 23.98
CA VAL A 200 17.87 10.37 23.16
C VAL A 200 16.45 10.30 22.57
N ALA A 201 16.35 9.96 21.30
CA ALA A 201 15.10 9.61 20.65
C ALA A 201 15.19 8.17 20.08
N ILE A 202 14.25 7.32 20.50
CA ILE A 202 14.09 5.96 20.00
C ILE A 202 12.97 6.00 18.96
N VAL A 203 13.28 5.72 17.70
CA VAL A 203 12.32 5.72 16.60
C VAL A 203 12.03 4.29 16.18
N ARG A 204 10.88 3.79 16.58
CA ARG A 204 10.44 2.43 16.24
C ARG A 204 9.59 2.43 14.99
N LYS A 205 9.79 1.44 14.10
CA LYS A 205 9.06 1.28 12.83
C LYS A 205 9.01 2.59 12.02
N CYS A 206 10.16 3.25 11.91
CA CYS A 206 10.31 4.51 11.19
C CYS A 206 9.63 4.44 9.81
N THR A 207 8.92 5.50 9.42
CA THR A 207 8.17 5.69 8.17
C THR A 207 6.95 4.80 7.98
N LEU A 208 6.69 3.88 8.89
CA LEU A 208 5.47 3.06 8.86
C LEU A 208 4.36 3.71 9.70
N PRO A 209 3.07 3.44 9.41
CA PRO A 209 1.95 4.02 10.16
C PRO A 209 2.01 3.79 11.67
N GLU A 210 2.65 2.70 12.09
CA GLU A 210 2.84 2.38 13.51
C GLU A 210 4.12 3.00 14.10
N GLN A 211 4.73 3.98 13.42
CA GLN A 211 5.88 4.71 13.97
C GLN A 211 5.57 5.23 15.37
N ARG A 212 6.53 5.08 16.25
CA ARG A 212 6.50 5.65 17.62
C ARG A 212 7.87 6.21 17.95
N THR A 213 7.88 7.47 18.37
CA THR A 213 9.07 8.15 18.87
C THR A 213 9.01 8.27 20.38
N ILE A 214 9.98 7.67 21.06
CA ILE A 214 10.11 7.72 22.52
C ILE A 214 11.34 8.55 22.85
N ARG A 215 11.17 9.59 23.66
CA ARG A 215 12.25 10.45 24.11
C ARG A 215 12.62 10.13 25.56
N CYS A 216 13.90 10.16 25.85
CA CYS A 216 14.47 9.95 27.18
C CYS A 216 15.87 10.56 27.28
N ARG A 217 16.51 10.43 28.43
CA ARG A 217 17.93 10.69 28.64
C ARG A 217 18.74 9.42 28.39
N LEU A 218 20.04 9.57 28.14
CA LEU A 218 20.93 8.45 27.85
C LEU A 218 21.00 7.44 29.03
N ASP A 219 20.99 7.91 30.27
CA ASP A 219 20.98 7.08 31.48
C ASP A 219 19.66 6.30 31.67
N GLN A 220 18.56 6.78 31.10
CA GLN A 220 17.24 6.14 31.17
C GLN A 220 16.97 5.15 30.04
N LEU A 221 17.82 5.13 29.00
CA LEU A 221 17.57 4.39 27.76
C LEU A 221 17.31 2.89 28.00
N GLY A 222 18.12 2.26 28.81
CA GLY A 222 17.99 0.81 29.09
C GLY A 222 16.69 0.44 29.80
N GLU A 223 16.20 1.29 30.69
CA GLU A 223 14.93 1.15 31.36
C GLU A 223 13.74 1.45 30.42
N ARG A 224 13.84 2.54 29.67
CA ARG A 224 12.77 2.99 28.75
C ARG A 224 12.49 1.98 27.65
N LEU A 225 13.48 1.22 27.23
CA LEU A 225 13.31 0.14 26.24
C LEU A 225 12.59 -1.10 26.80
N ARG A 226 12.51 -1.24 28.15
CA ARG A 226 11.86 -2.36 28.83
C ARG A 226 10.48 -2.00 29.38
N HIS A 227 10.27 -0.76 29.82
CA HIS A 227 9.08 -0.31 30.54
C HIS A 227 8.43 0.93 29.90
N PRO A 228 7.08 1.07 29.94
CA PRO A 228 6.10 0.13 30.48
C PRO A 228 5.87 -1.12 29.59
N SER A 229 6.29 -1.09 28.34
CA SER A 229 6.24 -2.24 27.42
C SER A 229 7.52 -2.33 26.59
N PRO A 230 8.03 -3.56 26.32
CA PRO A 230 9.28 -3.73 25.59
C PRO A 230 9.24 -3.12 24.19
N VAL A 231 10.21 -2.26 23.88
CA VAL A 231 10.44 -1.75 22.54
C VAL A 231 11.18 -2.81 21.73
N ARG A 232 10.52 -3.37 20.72
CA ARG A 232 11.08 -4.41 19.88
C ARG A 232 11.59 -3.83 18.54
N PRO A 233 12.65 -4.42 17.95
CA PRO A 233 13.06 -4.09 16.58
C PRO A 233 11.90 -4.21 15.58
N PRO A 234 11.93 -3.48 14.44
CA PRO A 234 12.99 -2.57 14.03
C PRO A 234 12.90 -1.20 14.72
N ALA A 235 14.04 -0.68 15.16
CA ALA A 235 14.13 0.68 15.68
C ALA A 235 15.55 1.25 15.50
N VAL A 236 15.61 2.57 15.40
CA VAL A 236 16.82 3.39 15.32
C VAL A 236 16.87 4.28 16.56
N VAL A 237 18.05 4.51 17.11
CA VAL A 237 18.22 5.38 18.30
C VAL A 237 19.11 6.55 17.93
N ILE A 238 18.59 7.77 18.10
CA ILE A 238 19.29 9.03 17.84
C ILE A 238 19.74 9.58 19.21
N VAL A 239 21.06 9.86 19.36
CA VAL A 239 21.67 10.35 20.59
C VAL A 239 22.38 11.66 20.32
N GLY A 240 22.08 12.70 21.07
CA GLY A 240 22.68 14.02 20.97
C GLY A 240 21.71 15.14 21.23
N ALA A 241 22.21 16.39 21.29
CA ALA A 241 21.39 17.57 21.61
C ALA A 241 20.18 17.75 20.67
N VAL A 242 20.29 17.34 19.41
CA VAL A 242 19.20 17.41 18.43
C VAL A 242 17.98 16.55 18.81
N ALA A 243 18.16 15.50 19.62
CA ALA A 243 17.05 14.64 20.05
C ALA A 243 16.12 15.33 21.06
N ALA A 244 16.51 16.49 21.59
CA ALA A 244 15.66 17.38 22.41
C ALA A 244 14.67 18.20 21.57
N ALA A 245 14.74 18.15 20.22
CA ALA A 245 13.84 18.89 19.33
C ALA A 245 12.35 18.72 19.74
N GLU A 246 11.60 19.80 19.63
CA GLU A 246 10.21 19.84 20.08
C GLU A 246 9.34 18.77 19.40
N HIS A 247 8.39 18.21 20.16
CA HIS A 247 7.41 17.26 19.61
C HIS A 247 6.57 17.87 18.49
N ALA A 248 6.38 19.19 18.50
CA ALA A 248 5.66 19.93 17.48
C ALA A 248 6.20 19.72 16.06
N LEU A 249 7.46 19.34 15.92
CA LEU A 249 8.10 19.03 14.63
C LEU A 249 7.82 17.59 14.13
N ALA A 250 7.21 16.73 14.94
CA ALA A 250 6.93 15.33 14.61
C ALA A 250 5.72 15.20 13.67
N TRP A 251 5.76 15.83 12.51
CA TRP A 251 4.67 15.91 11.55
C TRP A 251 4.03 14.57 11.20
N PHE A 252 4.83 13.49 11.12
CA PHE A 252 4.37 12.19 10.69
C PHE A 252 3.45 11.51 11.71
N GLU A 253 3.78 11.60 13.01
CA GLU A 253 2.99 11.02 14.11
C GLU A 253 1.79 11.90 14.51
N GLN A 254 1.73 13.14 14.00
CA GLN A 254 0.61 14.08 14.23
C GLN A 254 -0.45 14.04 13.14
N ARG A 255 -0.27 13.21 12.11
CA ARG A 255 -1.30 13.06 11.08
C ARG A 255 -2.60 12.54 11.69
N PRO A 256 -3.78 12.96 11.19
CA PRO A 256 -5.08 12.70 11.83
C PRO A 256 -5.32 11.21 12.14
N PHE A 257 -4.94 10.31 11.23
CA PHE A 257 -5.12 8.86 11.39
C PHE A 257 -3.88 8.13 11.93
N SER A 258 -2.90 8.84 12.47
CA SER A 258 -1.72 8.20 13.06
C SER A 258 -2.13 7.23 14.17
N GLY A 259 -1.75 5.96 14.02
CA GLY A 259 -2.09 4.89 14.93
C GLY A 259 -3.46 4.25 14.72
N GLN A 260 -4.25 4.71 13.74
CA GLN A 260 -5.52 4.07 13.35
C GLN A 260 -5.28 3.03 12.25
N THR A 261 -5.91 1.88 12.36
CA THR A 261 -5.92 0.84 11.32
C THR A 261 -7.24 0.88 10.56
N VAL A 262 -7.16 0.98 9.23
CA VAL A 262 -8.33 1.08 8.35
C VAL A 262 -8.35 -0.11 7.39
N LEU A 263 -9.47 -0.84 7.34
CA LEU A 263 -9.72 -1.90 6.37
C LEU A 263 -10.48 -1.33 5.16
N VAL A 264 -9.82 -1.32 4.00
CA VAL A 264 -10.43 -0.96 2.72
C VAL A 264 -10.99 -2.22 2.07
N THR A 265 -12.29 -2.20 1.70
CA THR A 265 -13.04 -3.39 1.29
C THR A 265 -13.46 -3.38 -0.17
N ARG A 266 -13.00 -2.39 -0.94
CA ARG A 266 -13.22 -2.30 -2.40
C ARG A 266 -12.51 -3.45 -3.13
N PRO A 267 -12.97 -3.80 -4.36
CA PRO A 267 -12.20 -4.66 -5.26
C PRO A 267 -10.74 -4.23 -5.35
N ALA A 268 -9.82 -5.19 -5.47
CA ALA A 268 -8.38 -4.93 -5.41
C ALA A 268 -7.92 -3.83 -6.38
N GLU A 269 -8.44 -3.86 -7.62
CA GLU A 269 -8.10 -2.89 -8.68
C GLU A 269 -8.62 -1.47 -8.40
N GLN A 270 -9.52 -1.31 -7.43
CA GLN A 270 -10.16 -0.04 -7.08
C GLN A 270 -9.81 0.43 -5.67
N ALA A 271 -9.08 -0.38 -4.92
CA ALA A 271 -8.74 -0.06 -3.53
C ALA A 271 -7.64 1.00 -3.42
N GLY A 272 -6.77 1.11 -4.44
CA GLY A 272 -5.54 1.91 -4.38
C GLY A 272 -5.78 3.39 -4.04
N GLU A 273 -6.68 4.06 -4.76
CA GLU A 273 -6.98 5.49 -4.54
C GLU A 273 -7.39 5.78 -3.08
N LEU A 274 -8.38 5.05 -2.55
CA LEU A 274 -8.82 5.22 -1.17
C LEU A 274 -7.73 4.83 -0.17
N ALA A 275 -6.97 3.78 -0.45
CA ALA A 275 -5.87 3.34 0.39
C ALA A 275 -4.74 4.39 0.45
N ASP A 276 -4.44 5.04 -0.67
CA ASP A 276 -3.42 6.10 -0.73
C ASP A 276 -3.87 7.34 0.04
N MET A 277 -5.11 7.82 -0.15
CA MET A 277 -5.69 8.93 0.61
C MET A 277 -5.64 8.70 2.12
N LEU A 278 -6.01 7.49 2.58
CA LEU A 278 -5.97 7.13 3.99
C LEU A 278 -4.52 7.00 4.52
N THR A 279 -3.61 6.46 3.73
CA THR A 279 -2.19 6.36 4.07
C THR A 279 -1.55 7.74 4.20
N GLU A 280 -1.89 8.68 3.32
CA GLU A 280 -1.37 10.06 3.34
C GLU A 280 -1.73 10.77 4.64
N ILE A 281 -2.93 10.56 5.18
CA ILE A 281 -3.37 11.11 6.45
C ILE A 281 -2.95 10.29 7.68
N GLY A 282 -2.18 9.23 7.51
CA GLY A 282 -1.50 8.49 8.58
C GLY A 282 -2.06 7.13 8.96
N ALA A 283 -3.08 6.63 8.27
CA ALA A 283 -3.67 5.33 8.58
C ALA A 283 -2.74 4.13 8.25
N ASP A 284 -2.82 3.08 9.08
CA ASP A 284 -2.35 1.73 8.74
C ASP A 284 -3.43 1.05 7.86
N VAL A 285 -3.23 1.09 6.54
CA VAL A 285 -4.26 0.63 5.60
C VAL A 285 -4.04 -0.83 5.24
N TRP A 286 -5.09 -1.62 5.45
CA TRP A 286 -5.20 -3.02 5.01
C TRP A 286 -6.27 -3.13 3.94
N VAL A 287 -6.04 -3.99 2.94
CA VAL A 287 -6.99 -4.20 1.86
C VAL A 287 -7.52 -5.63 1.95
N GLN A 288 -8.85 -5.76 2.04
CA GLN A 288 -9.57 -7.02 1.95
C GLN A 288 -10.79 -6.81 1.05
N PRO A 289 -10.70 -7.15 -0.22
CA PRO A 289 -11.86 -7.08 -1.08
C PRO A 289 -13.04 -7.88 -0.52
N ALA A 290 -14.20 -7.26 -0.42
CA ALA A 290 -15.44 -7.96 -0.06
C ALA A 290 -16.14 -8.55 -1.29
N ILE A 291 -15.87 -7.98 -2.46
CA ILE A 291 -16.35 -8.46 -3.75
C ILE A 291 -15.17 -8.56 -4.73
N ALA A 292 -15.23 -9.53 -5.59
CA ALA A 292 -14.28 -9.72 -6.70
C ALA A 292 -14.96 -9.34 -8.02
N ILE A 293 -14.20 -8.67 -8.88
CA ILE A 293 -14.60 -8.32 -10.23
C ILE A 293 -13.82 -9.22 -11.19
N SER A 294 -14.52 -9.90 -12.09
CA SER A 294 -13.90 -10.77 -13.08
C SER A 294 -14.53 -10.61 -14.46
N ARG A 295 -13.83 -11.11 -15.44
CA ARG A 295 -14.33 -11.14 -16.85
C ARG A 295 -15.54 -12.06 -16.94
N PRO A 296 -16.50 -11.79 -17.85
CA PRO A 296 -17.56 -12.73 -18.15
C PRO A 296 -16.96 -14.01 -18.77
N SER A 297 -17.62 -15.15 -18.54
CA SER A 297 -17.21 -16.42 -19.15
C SER A 297 -17.40 -16.44 -20.68
N ASP A 298 -18.36 -15.66 -21.16
CA ASP A 298 -18.63 -15.49 -22.59
C ASP A 298 -18.72 -13.99 -22.94
N TRP A 299 -17.83 -13.55 -23.81
CA TRP A 299 -17.82 -12.20 -24.38
C TRP A 299 -18.75 -12.03 -25.58
N GLY A 300 -19.28 -13.13 -26.14
CA GLY A 300 -20.09 -13.11 -27.36
C GLY A 300 -21.24 -12.10 -27.37
N PRO A 301 -22.04 -11.96 -26.28
CA PRO A 301 -23.07 -10.93 -26.23
C PRO A 301 -22.52 -9.49 -26.31
N VAL A 302 -21.40 -9.22 -25.64
CA VAL A 302 -20.72 -7.91 -25.67
C VAL A 302 -20.13 -7.65 -27.06
N ASP A 303 -19.47 -8.63 -27.65
CA ASP A 303 -18.87 -8.51 -28.98
C ASP A 303 -19.93 -8.23 -30.04
N ARG A 304 -21.05 -8.94 -30.03
CA ARG A 304 -22.19 -8.68 -30.93
C ARG A 304 -22.79 -7.29 -30.74
N ALA A 305 -22.82 -6.78 -29.50
CA ALA A 305 -23.29 -5.42 -29.24
C ALA A 305 -22.30 -4.38 -29.78
N ILE A 306 -20.99 -4.61 -29.63
CA ILE A 306 -19.92 -3.76 -30.19
C ILE A 306 -19.99 -3.73 -31.72
N GLU A 307 -20.23 -4.86 -32.38
CA GLU A 307 -20.40 -4.95 -33.86
C GLU A 307 -21.59 -4.13 -34.37
N ARG A 308 -22.58 -3.87 -33.52
CA ARG A 308 -23.84 -3.20 -33.86
C ARG A 308 -24.02 -1.86 -33.13
N LEU A 309 -22.94 -1.21 -32.68
CA LEU A 309 -23.00 0.05 -31.94
C LEU A 309 -23.69 1.18 -32.70
N ASP A 310 -23.61 1.16 -34.02
CA ASP A 310 -24.34 2.08 -34.92
C ASP A 310 -25.86 1.98 -34.84
N ARG A 311 -26.39 0.92 -34.22
CA ARG A 311 -27.84 0.71 -34.05
C ARG A 311 -28.38 1.27 -32.73
N TYR A 312 -27.52 1.68 -31.80
CA TYR A 312 -27.95 2.23 -30.54
C TYR A 312 -27.83 3.76 -30.52
N ASP A 313 -28.85 4.40 -29.96
CA ASP A 313 -28.88 5.85 -29.76
C ASP A 313 -28.16 6.19 -28.44
N TRP A 314 -28.20 5.28 -27.46
CA TRP A 314 -27.62 5.44 -26.15
C TRP A 314 -26.82 4.23 -25.69
N LEU A 315 -25.62 4.51 -25.15
CA LEU A 315 -24.80 3.56 -24.40
C LEU A 315 -24.78 3.98 -22.93
N VAL A 316 -25.35 3.16 -22.06
CA VAL A 316 -25.62 3.52 -20.66
C VAL A 316 -24.74 2.71 -19.74
N PHE A 317 -23.98 3.37 -18.91
CA PHE A 317 -23.07 2.78 -17.93
C PHE A 317 -23.57 2.99 -16.50
N SER A 318 -23.82 1.90 -15.82
CA SER A 318 -24.24 1.88 -14.42
C SER A 318 -23.08 1.73 -13.42
N SER A 319 -21.84 1.72 -13.89
CA SER A 319 -20.65 1.57 -13.03
C SER A 319 -19.35 1.87 -13.77
N VAL A 320 -18.31 2.23 -12.99
CA VAL A 320 -16.90 2.34 -13.45
C VAL A 320 -16.43 1.05 -14.13
N ASN A 321 -16.76 -0.11 -13.53
CA ASN A 321 -16.37 -1.43 -14.07
C ASN A 321 -17.00 -1.69 -15.45
N GLY A 322 -18.24 -1.28 -15.65
CA GLY A 322 -18.93 -1.38 -16.92
C GLY A 322 -18.23 -0.59 -18.03
N VAL A 323 -17.84 0.66 -17.72
CA VAL A 323 -17.05 1.50 -18.64
C VAL A 323 -15.75 0.81 -19.01
N THR A 324 -14.96 0.45 -18.01
CA THR A 324 -13.62 -0.14 -18.22
C THR A 324 -13.70 -1.47 -18.98
N ALA A 325 -14.60 -2.37 -18.58
CA ALA A 325 -14.72 -3.68 -19.19
C ALA A 325 -15.18 -3.59 -20.66
N PHE A 326 -16.23 -2.77 -20.92
CA PHE A 326 -16.79 -2.63 -22.27
C PHE A 326 -15.83 -1.92 -23.21
N LEU A 327 -15.29 -0.76 -22.81
CA LEU A 327 -14.40 0.01 -23.67
C LEU A 327 -13.07 -0.74 -23.94
N ASN A 328 -12.48 -1.37 -22.92
CA ASN A 328 -11.29 -2.19 -23.15
C ASN A 328 -11.58 -3.37 -24.10
N ARG A 329 -12.75 -4.01 -23.98
CA ARG A 329 -13.14 -5.08 -24.91
C ARG A 329 -13.32 -4.54 -26.34
N MET A 330 -13.94 -3.38 -26.49
CA MET A 330 -14.10 -2.72 -27.80
C MET A 330 -12.75 -2.37 -28.42
N LEU A 331 -11.82 -1.82 -27.63
CA LEU A 331 -10.49 -1.41 -28.11
C LEU A 331 -9.57 -2.57 -28.52
N VAL A 332 -9.91 -3.81 -28.18
CA VAL A 332 -9.24 -5.00 -28.73
C VAL A 332 -9.57 -5.21 -30.21
N GLN A 333 -10.77 -4.81 -30.64
CA GLN A 333 -11.31 -5.11 -31.98
C GLN A 333 -11.44 -3.88 -32.87
N ALA A 334 -11.54 -2.69 -32.27
CA ALA A 334 -11.82 -1.42 -32.95
C ALA A 334 -11.15 -0.26 -32.18
N ASP A 335 -11.48 0.97 -32.56
CA ASP A 335 -11.12 2.18 -31.81
C ASP A 335 -12.38 2.98 -31.41
N LEU A 336 -12.19 4.12 -30.72
CA LEU A 336 -13.27 4.94 -30.19
C LEU A 336 -14.22 5.50 -31.28
N ARG A 337 -13.80 5.56 -32.54
CA ARG A 337 -14.66 5.96 -33.66
C ARG A 337 -15.86 5.02 -33.86
N ARG A 338 -15.76 3.79 -33.31
CA ARG A 338 -16.86 2.82 -33.36
C ARG A 338 -18.08 3.28 -32.56
N LEU A 339 -17.91 4.17 -31.57
CA LEU A 339 -19.02 4.78 -30.83
C LEU A 339 -19.89 5.68 -31.73
N GLY A 340 -19.31 6.25 -32.79
CA GLY A 340 -20.05 7.06 -33.79
C GLY A 340 -20.87 8.18 -33.16
N GLY A 341 -22.18 8.20 -33.46
CA GLY A 341 -23.13 9.17 -32.91
C GLY A 341 -23.89 8.67 -31.65
N CYS A 342 -23.45 7.56 -31.04
CA CYS A 342 -24.08 7.02 -29.85
C CYS A 342 -23.84 7.94 -28.65
N ARG A 343 -24.90 8.39 -27.98
CA ARG A 343 -24.83 9.21 -26.76
C ARG A 343 -24.47 8.35 -25.55
N LEU A 344 -23.73 8.93 -24.63
CA LEU A 344 -23.21 8.23 -23.44
C LEU A 344 -23.95 8.70 -22.18
N ALA A 345 -24.42 7.77 -21.38
CA ALA A 345 -25.02 8.07 -20.09
C ALA A 345 -24.24 7.40 -18.97
N ALA A 346 -23.99 8.12 -17.88
CA ALA A 346 -23.30 7.65 -16.70
C ALA A 346 -24.17 7.82 -15.45
N ILE A 347 -24.16 6.81 -14.56
CA ILE A 347 -24.98 6.84 -13.35
C ILE A 347 -24.52 7.87 -12.31
N GLY A 348 -23.27 8.28 -12.36
CA GLY A 348 -22.69 9.19 -11.38
C GLY A 348 -21.28 9.66 -11.77
N PRO A 349 -20.69 10.60 -10.98
CA PRO A 349 -19.42 11.25 -11.31
C PRO A 349 -18.25 10.29 -11.44
N GLY A 350 -18.15 9.25 -10.60
CA GLY A 350 -17.10 8.23 -10.75
C GLY A 350 -17.19 7.45 -12.06
N THR A 351 -18.41 7.20 -12.58
CA THR A 351 -18.61 6.56 -13.88
C THR A 351 -18.30 7.52 -15.02
N ALA A 352 -18.64 8.81 -14.88
CA ALA A 352 -18.26 9.84 -15.83
C ALA A 352 -16.74 10.03 -15.89
N ALA A 353 -16.07 10.11 -14.73
CA ALA A 353 -14.60 10.16 -14.66
C ALA A 353 -13.90 8.92 -15.28
N ALA A 354 -14.57 7.74 -15.26
CA ALA A 354 -14.07 6.58 -15.97
C ALA A 354 -14.16 6.74 -17.50
N LEU A 355 -15.18 7.41 -18.01
CA LEU A 355 -15.28 7.80 -19.44
C LEU A 355 -14.20 8.82 -19.82
N ASP A 356 -13.94 9.81 -18.97
CA ASP A 356 -12.91 10.84 -19.21
C ASP A 356 -11.51 10.24 -19.42
N LYS A 357 -11.19 9.10 -18.79
CA LYS A 357 -9.94 8.35 -19.03
C LYS A 357 -9.77 7.87 -20.47
N TYR A 358 -10.88 7.72 -21.19
CA TYR A 358 -10.92 7.39 -22.62
C TYR A 358 -11.19 8.64 -23.47
N HIS A 359 -11.08 9.85 -22.91
CA HIS A 359 -11.41 11.11 -23.57
C HIS A 359 -12.86 11.21 -24.06
N LEU A 360 -13.78 10.53 -23.38
CA LEU A 360 -15.21 10.53 -23.64
C LEU A 360 -15.94 11.28 -22.54
N ARG A 361 -17.00 11.98 -22.89
CA ARG A 361 -17.85 12.70 -21.94
C ARG A 361 -19.25 12.08 -21.92
N ALA A 362 -19.86 12.05 -20.74
CA ALA A 362 -21.25 11.65 -20.59
C ALA A 362 -22.17 12.76 -21.09
N ASP A 363 -23.12 12.44 -21.98
CA ASP A 363 -24.17 13.33 -22.45
C ASP A 363 -25.32 13.44 -21.43
N CYS A 364 -25.48 12.43 -20.57
CA CYS A 364 -26.45 12.39 -19.49
C CYS A 364 -25.80 11.95 -18.19
N LEU A 365 -25.90 12.80 -17.17
CA LEU A 365 -25.51 12.55 -15.79
C LEU A 365 -26.64 13.03 -14.87
N PRO A 366 -27.29 12.17 -14.05
CA PRO A 366 -28.38 12.58 -13.18
C PRO A 366 -27.85 13.40 -11.98
N GLU A 367 -28.72 14.21 -11.37
CA GLU A 367 -28.37 14.98 -10.16
C GLU A 367 -28.16 14.07 -8.93
N GLU A 368 -28.94 12.99 -8.82
CA GLU A 368 -28.75 11.97 -7.80
C GLU A 368 -28.19 10.69 -8.44
N TYR A 369 -27.11 10.15 -7.89
CA TYR A 369 -26.29 9.08 -8.49
C TYR A 369 -26.86 7.69 -8.21
N ARG A 370 -28.10 7.48 -8.68
CA ARG A 370 -28.84 6.21 -8.54
C ARG A 370 -29.57 5.83 -9.83
N ALA A 371 -29.87 4.53 -9.95
CA ALA A 371 -30.48 3.98 -11.17
C ALA A 371 -31.85 4.63 -11.48
N GLU A 372 -32.63 4.93 -10.45
CA GLU A 372 -33.95 5.58 -10.54
C GLU A 372 -33.82 6.98 -11.16
N SER A 373 -32.88 7.76 -10.71
CA SER A 373 -32.66 9.14 -11.20
C SER A 373 -32.08 9.16 -12.62
N LEU A 374 -31.18 8.22 -12.95
CA LEU A 374 -30.70 8.05 -14.34
C LEU A 374 -31.83 7.62 -15.26
N ALA A 375 -32.69 6.70 -14.83
CA ALA A 375 -33.87 6.28 -15.58
C ALA A 375 -34.85 7.45 -15.82
N ALA A 376 -35.12 8.25 -14.79
CA ALA A 376 -35.97 9.44 -14.89
C ALA A 376 -35.38 10.50 -15.84
N ALA A 377 -34.05 10.70 -15.84
CA ALA A 377 -33.39 11.64 -16.74
C ALA A 377 -33.44 11.20 -18.23
N LEU A 378 -33.40 9.90 -18.50
CA LEU A 378 -33.45 9.35 -19.85
C LEU A 378 -34.87 9.08 -20.36
N ALA A 379 -35.87 8.85 -19.48
CA ALA A 379 -37.24 8.51 -19.83
C ALA A 379 -37.93 9.50 -20.77
N PRO A 380 -37.79 10.84 -20.63
CA PRO A 380 -38.45 11.81 -21.51
C PRO A 380 -38.07 11.68 -22.99
N GLN A 381 -36.92 11.13 -23.28
CA GLN A 381 -36.40 10.94 -24.64
C GLN A 381 -36.33 9.46 -25.05
N ALA A 382 -36.94 8.54 -24.28
CA ALA A 382 -36.80 7.11 -24.51
C ALA A 382 -37.64 6.57 -25.66
N SER A 383 -38.77 7.22 -25.98
CA SER A 383 -39.69 6.73 -26.99
C SER A 383 -39.03 6.54 -28.35
N GLY A 384 -39.05 5.29 -28.86
CA GLY A 384 -38.45 4.90 -30.13
C GLY A 384 -36.92 4.77 -30.11
N GLN A 385 -36.22 5.21 -29.06
CA GLN A 385 -34.78 5.13 -28.96
C GLN A 385 -34.28 3.73 -28.56
N ARG A 386 -33.08 3.37 -28.97
CA ARG A 386 -32.42 2.11 -28.65
C ARG A 386 -31.31 2.34 -27.62
N PHE A 387 -31.42 1.63 -26.51
CA PHE A 387 -30.50 1.73 -25.39
C PHE A 387 -29.69 0.42 -25.27
N LEU A 388 -28.38 0.55 -25.19
CA LEU A 388 -27.50 -0.54 -24.74
C LEU A 388 -27.10 -0.28 -23.31
N LEU A 389 -27.57 -1.11 -22.37
CA LEU A 389 -27.20 -1.03 -20.96
C LEU A 389 -26.02 -1.97 -20.69
N VAL A 390 -24.88 -1.40 -20.30
CA VAL A 390 -23.68 -2.14 -19.89
C VAL A 390 -23.70 -2.35 -18.38
N ARG A 391 -23.82 -3.59 -17.95
CA ARG A 391 -24.07 -3.93 -16.53
C ARG A 391 -23.18 -5.03 -15.99
N ALA A 392 -23.23 -5.22 -14.67
CA ALA A 392 -22.70 -6.39 -13.97
C ALA A 392 -23.59 -7.62 -14.18
N SER A 393 -23.05 -8.81 -13.85
CA SER A 393 -23.84 -10.08 -13.78
C SER A 393 -24.98 -10.02 -12.77
N ARG A 394 -24.96 -9.10 -11.82
CA ARG A 394 -26.00 -8.85 -10.81
C ARG A 394 -26.31 -7.37 -10.71
N GLY A 395 -27.55 -7.02 -10.43
CA GLY A 395 -28.03 -5.65 -10.31
C GLY A 395 -29.54 -5.58 -10.37
N ARG A 396 -30.11 -4.36 -10.14
CA ARG A 396 -31.54 -4.10 -10.20
C ARG A 396 -31.97 -3.83 -11.64
N GLU A 397 -33.19 -4.24 -12.01
CA GLU A 397 -33.76 -4.07 -13.34
C GLU A 397 -34.45 -2.70 -13.54
N VAL A 398 -34.55 -1.87 -12.50
CA VAL A 398 -35.31 -0.59 -12.50
C VAL A 398 -34.98 0.29 -13.70
N LEU A 399 -33.70 0.41 -14.08
CA LEU A 399 -33.30 1.23 -15.22
C LEU A 399 -33.88 0.69 -16.54
N ALA A 400 -33.78 -0.61 -16.76
CA ALA A 400 -34.33 -1.25 -17.97
C ALA A 400 -35.86 -1.17 -18.01
N GLU A 401 -36.54 -1.49 -16.91
CA GLU A 401 -37.97 -1.47 -16.78
C GLU A 401 -38.54 -0.05 -17.03
N THR A 402 -37.94 0.97 -16.43
CA THR A 402 -38.39 2.36 -16.61
C THR A 402 -38.23 2.83 -18.07
N LEU A 403 -37.07 2.53 -18.70
CA LEU A 403 -36.85 2.90 -20.09
C LEU A 403 -37.78 2.14 -21.05
N HIS A 404 -38.07 0.88 -20.76
CA HIS A 404 -39.07 0.10 -21.50
C HIS A 404 -40.49 0.69 -21.37
N ALA A 405 -40.90 1.03 -20.14
CA ALA A 405 -42.19 1.65 -19.88
C ALA A 405 -42.33 3.02 -20.59
N ALA A 406 -41.20 3.73 -20.79
CA ALA A 406 -41.14 5.01 -21.53
C ALA A 406 -41.05 4.81 -23.07
N GLY A 407 -41.22 3.58 -23.60
CA GLY A 407 -41.22 3.27 -25.03
C GLY A 407 -39.84 3.07 -25.65
N GLY A 408 -38.79 2.93 -24.85
CA GLY A 408 -37.42 2.63 -25.29
C GLY A 408 -37.22 1.16 -25.64
N LYS A 409 -36.35 0.89 -26.58
CA LYS A 409 -35.89 -0.49 -26.90
C LYS A 409 -34.59 -0.74 -26.17
N VAL A 410 -34.61 -1.58 -25.16
CA VAL A 410 -33.47 -1.81 -24.27
C VAL A 410 -32.84 -3.17 -24.52
N GLU A 411 -31.55 -3.17 -24.83
CA GLU A 411 -30.69 -4.36 -24.84
C GLU A 411 -29.74 -4.26 -23.65
N GLN A 412 -29.47 -5.38 -22.96
CA GLN A 412 -28.58 -5.43 -21.80
C GLN A 412 -27.42 -6.40 -22.09
N VAL A 413 -26.19 -6.00 -21.75
CA VAL A 413 -25.02 -6.86 -21.84
C VAL A 413 -24.27 -6.92 -20.53
N VAL A 414 -23.89 -8.11 -20.12
CA VAL A 414 -23.06 -8.34 -18.94
C VAL A 414 -21.58 -8.18 -19.34
N ALA A 415 -21.01 -7.05 -19.00
CA ALA A 415 -19.60 -6.76 -19.33
C ALA A 415 -18.61 -7.27 -18.26
N TYR A 416 -19.07 -7.53 -17.04
CA TYR A 416 -18.26 -8.08 -15.96
C TYR A 416 -19.08 -8.88 -14.96
N VAL A 417 -18.42 -9.79 -14.27
CA VAL A 417 -19.01 -10.58 -13.18
C VAL A 417 -18.61 -9.98 -11.86
N SER A 418 -19.59 -9.75 -10.98
CA SER A 418 -19.37 -9.35 -9.59
C SER A 418 -19.75 -10.52 -8.68
N SER A 419 -18.81 -11.03 -7.90
CA SER A 419 -19.01 -12.14 -6.97
C SER A 419 -18.61 -11.75 -5.55
N ASP A 420 -19.24 -12.36 -4.55
CA ASP A 420 -18.89 -12.14 -3.16
C ASP A 420 -17.62 -12.93 -2.80
N VAL A 421 -16.72 -12.29 -2.08
CA VAL A 421 -15.61 -12.97 -1.42
C VAL A 421 -16.13 -13.53 -0.10
N ARG A 422 -16.10 -14.85 0.04
CA ARG A 422 -16.72 -15.54 1.18
C ARG A 422 -15.81 -15.61 2.40
N GLU A 423 -14.50 -15.70 2.18
CA GLU A 423 -13.53 -15.87 3.24
C GLU A 423 -12.50 -14.75 3.22
N PRO A 424 -12.26 -14.09 4.36
CA PRO A 424 -11.21 -13.11 4.47
C PRO A 424 -9.84 -13.79 4.55
N GLY A 425 -8.80 -13.05 4.22
CA GLY A 425 -7.43 -13.48 4.53
C GLY A 425 -7.25 -13.72 6.04
N GLU A 426 -6.56 -14.81 6.41
CA GLU A 426 -6.37 -15.21 7.81
C GLU A 426 -5.79 -14.08 8.68
N ALA A 427 -4.83 -13.32 8.17
CA ALA A 427 -4.23 -12.18 8.87
C ALA A 427 -5.25 -11.07 9.17
N ILE A 428 -6.22 -10.85 8.28
CA ILE A 428 -7.29 -9.85 8.45
C ILE A 428 -8.25 -10.32 9.54
N ARG A 429 -8.69 -11.59 9.47
CA ARG A 429 -9.59 -12.16 10.49
C ARG A 429 -8.96 -12.08 11.88
N GLN A 430 -7.70 -12.50 12.03
CA GLN A 430 -7.00 -12.43 13.31
C GLN A 430 -6.89 -11.00 13.84
N ARG A 431 -6.68 -10.01 12.97
CA ARG A 431 -6.65 -8.60 13.37
C ARG A 431 -8.02 -8.11 13.83
N LEU A 432 -9.06 -8.46 13.09
CA LEU A 432 -10.43 -8.05 13.41
C LEU A 432 -10.89 -8.64 14.75
N VAL A 433 -10.68 -9.95 14.94
CA VAL A 433 -11.00 -10.64 16.21
C VAL A 433 -10.22 -10.06 17.39
N ALA A 434 -8.96 -9.66 17.16
CA ALA A 434 -8.13 -9.03 18.17
C ALA A 434 -8.46 -7.53 18.44
N GLY A 435 -9.50 -6.97 17.78
CA GLY A 435 -9.86 -5.55 17.91
C GLY A 435 -8.76 -4.59 17.42
N ARG A 436 -8.02 -5.00 16.38
CA ARG A 436 -6.89 -4.22 15.81
C ARG A 436 -7.22 -3.61 14.45
N ILE A 437 -8.49 -3.51 14.12
CA ILE A 437 -9.00 -2.75 12.97
C ILE A 437 -9.96 -1.72 13.54
N ASP A 438 -9.58 -0.45 13.47
CA ASP A 438 -10.37 0.63 14.04
C ASP A 438 -11.54 1.00 13.12
N TRP A 439 -11.31 0.95 11.81
CA TRP A 439 -12.27 1.36 10.80
C TRP A 439 -12.40 0.35 9.66
N ILE A 440 -13.62 0.17 9.16
CA ILE A 440 -13.92 -0.57 7.92
C ILE A 440 -14.67 0.36 6.98
N THR A 441 -14.17 0.55 5.75
CA THR A 441 -14.82 1.36 4.72
C THR A 441 -15.83 0.52 3.93
N VAL A 442 -17.04 1.03 3.74
CA VAL A 442 -18.13 0.34 3.05
C VAL A 442 -18.69 1.22 1.93
N THR A 443 -18.27 0.96 0.70
CA THR A 443 -18.50 1.85 -0.43
C THR A 443 -19.61 1.42 -1.38
N SER A 444 -20.38 0.38 -1.06
CA SER A 444 -21.58 0.00 -1.80
C SER A 444 -22.45 -0.99 -1.01
N SER A 445 -23.73 -1.09 -1.37
CA SER A 445 -24.65 -2.07 -0.81
C SER A 445 -24.23 -3.53 -1.05
N ALA A 446 -23.54 -3.82 -2.17
CA ALA A 446 -23.00 -5.15 -2.45
C ALA A 446 -21.87 -5.50 -1.48
N ILE A 447 -20.96 -4.55 -1.26
CA ILE A 447 -19.88 -4.68 -0.27
C ILE A 447 -20.47 -4.86 1.14
N ALA A 448 -21.49 -4.07 1.52
CA ALA A 448 -22.14 -4.20 2.83
C ALA A 448 -22.69 -5.62 3.07
N ARG A 449 -23.45 -6.17 2.12
CA ARG A 449 -23.98 -7.53 2.21
C ARG A 449 -22.87 -8.60 2.29
N SER A 450 -21.85 -8.44 1.46
CA SER A 450 -20.73 -9.38 1.44
C SER A 450 -19.92 -9.35 2.75
N LEU A 451 -19.70 -8.16 3.34
CA LEU A 451 -19.04 -8.03 4.64
C LEU A 451 -19.82 -8.68 5.77
N ILE A 452 -21.15 -8.47 5.81
CA ILE A 452 -22.03 -9.11 6.79
C ILE A 452 -21.93 -10.65 6.69
N ALA A 453 -21.96 -11.18 5.46
CA ALA A 453 -21.81 -12.62 5.23
C ALA A 453 -20.40 -13.14 5.58
N MET A 454 -19.36 -12.34 5.36
CA MET A 454 -17.94 -12.71 5.56
C MET A 454 -17.53 -12.70 7.04
N PHE A 455 -17.97 -11.70 7.81
CA PHE A 455 -17.46 -11.43 9.16
C PHE A 455 -18.54 -11.58 10.26
N GLY A 456 -19.83 -11.55 9.92
CA GLY A 456 -20.91 -11.63 10.89
C GLY A 456 -20.73 -10.62 12.03
N ASP A 457 -20.96 -11.06 13.28
CA ASP A 457 -20.87 -10.23 14.49
C ASP A 457 -19.49 -9.60 14.73
N GLU A 458 -18.43 -10.13 14.09
CA GLU A 458 -17.08 -9.59 14.21
C GLU A 458 -16.99 -8.15 13.68
N LEU A 459 -17.87 -7.73 12.75
CA LEU A 459 -17.94 -6.36 12.24
C LEU A 459 -18.19 -5.31 13.33
N ALA A 460 -18.90 -5.67 14.39
CA ALA A 460 -19.20 -4.76 15.51
C ALA A 460 -17.94 -4.33 16.28
N ARG A 461 -16.80 -4.96 16.05
CA ARG A 461 -15.52 -4.62 16.69
C ARG A 461 -14.82 -3.41 16.08
N SER A 462 -15.31 -2.92 14.93
CA SER A 462 -14.76 -1.80 14.18
C SER A 462 -15.82 -0.73 13.91
N LYS A 463 -15.38 0.52 13.75
CA LYS A 463 -16.24 1.60 13.27
C LYS A 463 -16.49 1.42 11.77
N LEU A 464 -17.75 1.41 11.34
CA LEU A 464 -18.14 1.27 9.94
C LEU A 464 -18.32 2.65 9.31
N ALA A 465 -17.59 2.93 8.22
CA ALA A 465 -17.71 4.16 7.46
C ALA A 465 -18.37 3.89 6.11
N THR A 466 -19.53 4.52 5.85
CA THR A 466 -20.35 4.28 4.66
C THR A 466 -20.32 5.46 3.71
N ILE A 467 -20.37 5.14 2.41
CA ILE A 467 -20.36 6.15 1.36
C ILE A 467 -21.72 6.82 1.12
N SER A 468 -22.82 6.21 1.53
CA SER A 468 -24.17 6.72 1.21
C SER A 468 -25.24 6.15 2.13
N PRO A 469 -26.42 6.81 2.23
CA PRO A 469 -27.59 6.34 2.99
C PRO A 469 -28.08 4.94 2.58
N ILE A 470 -28.01 4.61 1.29
CA ILE A 470 -28.42 3.28 0.77
C ILE A 470 -27.47 2.20 1.33
N THR A 471 -26.19 2.47 1.38
CA THR A 471 -25.19 1.56 1.95
C THR A 471 -25.40 1.41 3.46
N SER A 472 -25.66 2.50 4.15
CA SER A 472 -25.98 2.54 5.59
C SER A 472 -27.26 1.74 5.91
N GLY A 473 -28.29 1.84 5.05
CA GLY A 473 -29.53 1.08 5.19
C GLY A 473 -29.27 -0.43 5.21
N VAL A 474 -28.50 -0.93 4.26
CA VAL A 474 -28.13 -2.37 4.21
C VAL A 474 -27.41 -2.85 5.46
N LEU A 475 -26.52 -2.02 6.03
CA LEU A 475 -25.84 -2.37 7.29
C LEU A 475 -26.84 -2.40 8.47
N ARG A 476 -27.72 -1.40 8.57
CA ARG A 476 -28.76 -1.34 9.63
C ARG A 476 -29.72 -2.52 9.55
N ASP A 477 -30.17 -2.89 8.34
CA ASP A 477 -31.00 -4.07 8.12
C ASP A 477 -30.28 -5.36 8.54
N GLY A 478 -28.96 -5.38 8.45
CA GLY A 478 -28.10 -6.47 8.94
C GLY A 478 -27.74 -6.39 10.42
N GLY A 479 -28.28 -5.41 11.17
CA GLY A 479 -28.03 -5.25 12.61
C GLY A 479 -26.78 -4.42 12.97
N PHE A 480 -26.16 -3.73 12.00
CA PHE A 480 -24.95 -2.94 12.21
C PHE A 480 -25.20 -1.45 12.04
N ALA A 481 -24.80 -0.65 13.03
CA ALA A 481 -24.87 0.81 12.97
C ALA A 481 -23.60 1.40 12.34
N PRO A 482 -23.71 2.13 11.21
CA PRO A 482 -22.57 2.91 10.71
C PRO A 482 -22.15 3.96 11.72
N ALA A 483 -20.83 4.10 11.95
CA ALA A 483 -20.27 5.15 12.80
C ALA A 483 -20.30 6.51 12.10
N VAL A 484 -20.08 6.51 10.77
CA VAL A 484 -20.15 7.70 9.91
C VAL A 484 -20.73 7.36 8.55
N GLU A 485 -21.35 8.37 7.93
CA GLU A 485 -21.86 8.35 6.56
C GLU A 485 -21.35 9.57 5.82
N ALA A 486 -20.80 9.39 4.62
CA ALA A 486 -20.31 10.48 3.81
C ALA A 486 -21.48 11.42 3.39
N ARG A 487 -21.24 12.72 3.44
CA ARG A 487 -22.17 13.74 2.94
C ARG A 487 -22.12 13.83 1.41
N GLU A 488 -20.92 13.73 0.86
CA GLU A 488 -20.67 13.62 -0.57
C GLU A 488 -20.31 12.16 -0.86
N TYR A 489 -20.97 11.55 -1.85
CA TYR A 489 -20.85 10.12 -2.15
C TYR A 489 -19.61 9.81 -2.99
N THR A 490 -18.46 10.35 -2.54
CA THR A 490 -17.13 10.20 -3.13
C THR A 490 -16.16 9.58 -2.13
N MET A 491 -14.97 9.19 -2.58
CA MET A 491 -13.94 8.67 -1.68
C MET A 491 -13.43 9.77 -0.74
N GLU A 492 -13.27 10.97 -1.26
CA GLU A 492 -12.90 12.17 -0.50
C GLU A 492 -13.93 12.49 0.59
N GLY A 493 -15.23 12.45 0.24
CA GLY A 493 -16.33 12.64 1.20
C GLY A 493 -16.33 11.59 2.30
N LEU A 494 -16.02 10.33 1.97
CA LEU A 494 -15.88 9.26 2.95
C LEU A 494 -14.72 9.51 3.91
N VAL A 495 -13.54 9.87 3.38
CA VAL A 495 -12.36 10.20 4.20
C VAL A 495 -12.62 11.42 5.07
N ALA A 496 -13.30 12.45 4.53
CA ALA A 496 -13.68 13.64 5.28
C ALA A 496 -14.64 13.32 6.45
N ALA A 497 -15.64 12.45 6.22
CA ALA A 497 -16.55 12.00 7.26
C ALA A 497 -15.83 11.21 8.36
N MET A 498 -14.92 10.30 7.98
CA MET A 498 -14.09 9.55 8.93
C MET A 498 -13.20 10.48 9.77
N ARG A 499 -12.57 11.48 9.12
CA ARG A 499 -11.71 12.46 9.80
C ARG A 499 -12.47 13.32 10.80
N ALA A 500 -13.71 13.70 10.50
CA ALA A 500 -14.55 14.49 11.38
C ALA A 500 -15.02 13.73 12.64
N ALA A 501 -14.86 12.40 12.68
CA ALA A 501 -15.30 11.54 13.78
C ALA A 501 -14.11 10.97 14.61
N LEU A 502 -12.91 11.49 14.42
CA LEU A 502 -11.74 11.23 15.26
C LEU A 502 -11.75 12.13 16.48
#